data_a934ff674599dd03446bcad1a6cab0e0
#
_entry.id   a934ff674599dd03446bcad1a6cab0e0
#
_cell.length_a   1.000
_cell.length_b   1.000
_cell.length_c   1.000
_cell.angle_alpha   90.00
_cell.angle_beta   90.00
_cell.angle_gamma   90.00
#
_symmetry.space_group_name_H-M   'P 1'
#
loop_
_entity.id
_entity.type
_entity.pdbx_description
1 polymer ?
#
loop_
_entity_poly.entity_id
_entity_poly.type
_entity_poly.pdbx_seq_one_letter_code
_entity_poly.pdbx_strand_id
1 'polypeptide(L)'
;MTTDNISEFLKKASNYGLQEFLDIMGELSQESTKKGLLSRQQKELITLGLALFKNCHRCISIHSHEATRLKATDLQLGHVKKVLFFMNATPHGESDLWEDWVLSWKEYSYSKVNERRQFREMVAIAISIVKQHEKQIELHLNEALAVGVSIEEIFEIVPLVMLMDGAPTLSQIPVLLSCYEKYTDNRENS
;
A
#
# COMPACT_ATOMS: atom_id res chain seq x y z
N MET A 1 -0.95 7.00 26.64
CA MET A 1 -2.15 7.81 26.29
C MET A 1 -3.16 6.85 25.71
N THR A 2 -4.28 6.66 26.38
CA THR A 2 -5.34 5.76 25.94
C THR A 2 -6.02 6.29 24.69
N THR A 3 -6.37 5.41 23.77
CA THR A 3 -6.95 5.69 22.45
C THR A 3 -8.31 6.45 22.50
N ASP A 4 -8.92 6.55 23.67
CA ASP A 4 -10.27 7.07 23.85
C ASP A 4 -10.41 8.60 23.75
N ASN A 5 -9.31 9.36 23.81
CA ASN A 5 -9.39 10.82 23.86
C ASN A 5 -9.09 11.55 22.55
N ILE A 6 -8.76 10.85 21.43
CA ILE A 6 -8.37 11.59 20.22
C ILE A 6 -9.54 12.36 19.62
N SER A 7 -10.77 11.81 19.63
CA SER A 7 -11.95 12.50 19.13
C SER A 7 -12.20 13.81 19.88
N GLU A 8 -11.96 13.83 21.19
CA GLU A 8 -12.04 15.05 21.98
C GLU A 8 -10.94 16.06 21.62
N PHE A 9 -9.70 15.58 21.42
CA PHE A 9 -8.59 16.45 20.99
C PHE A 9 -8.78 16.99 19.58
N LEU A 10 -9.27 16.17 18.63
CA LEU A 10 -9.61 16.63 17.28
C LEU A 10 -10.73 17.67 17.31
N LYS A 11 -11.76 17.45 18.15
CA LYS A 11 -12.82 18.44 18.36
C LYS A 11 -12.29 19.75 18.99
N LYS A 12 -11.32 19.69 19.89
CA LYS A 12 -10.64 20.87 20.40
C LYS A 12 -9.80 21.56 19.32
N ALA A 13 -9.09 20.79 18.50
CA ALA A 13 -8.26 21.29 17.41
C ALA A 13 -9.10 22.00 16.32
N SER A 14 -10.35 21.58 16.10
CA SER A 14 -11.25 22.25 15.16
C SER A 14 -11.49 23.73 15.52
N ASN A 15 -11.47 24.10 16.82
CA ASN A 15 -11.59 25.48 17.28
C ASN A 15 -10.38 26.34 16.90
N TYR A 16 -9.28 25.75 16.46
CA TYR A 16 -8.06 26.42 16.00
C TYR A 16 -7.92 26.42 14.46
N GLY A 17 -9.03 26.28 13.74
CA GLY A 17 -9.08 26.39 12.28
C GLY A 17 -8.80 25.08 11.52
N LEU A 18 -8.81 23.93 12.18
CA LEU A 18 -8.55 22.65 11.53
C LEU A 18 -9.81 21.91 11.06
N GLN A 19 -11.03 22.47 11.27
CA GLN A 19 -12.28 21.74 10.97
C GLN A 19 -12.34 21.27 9.52
N GLU A 20 -12.13 22.16 8.55
CA GLU A 20 -12.21 21.84 7.12
C GLU A 20 -11.20 20.74 6.72
N PHE A 21 -9.98 20.79 7.25
CA PHE A 21 -8.96 19.75 6.97
C PHE A 21 -9.34 18.41 7.58
N LEU A 22 -9.94 18.39 8.76
CA LEU A 22 -10.41 17.16 9.41
C LEU A 22 -11.58 16.55 8.62
N ASP A 23 -12.48 17.36 8.08
CA ASP A 23 -13.59 16.91 7.25
C ASP A 23 -13.07 16.31 5.92
N ILE A 24 -12.15 17.00 5.22
CA ILE A 24 -11.50 16.50 4.00
C ILE A 24 -10.79 15.17 4.26
N MET A 25 -10.06 15.05 5.36
CA MET A 25 -9.38 13.80 5.72
C MET A 25 -10.37 12.70 6.07
N GLY A 26 -11.49 13.03 6.69
CA GLY A 26 -12.58 12.11 6.96
C GLY A 26 -13.22 11.58 5.67
N GLU A 27 -13.51 12.46 4.73
CA GLU A 27 -14.03 12.09 3.41
C GLU A 27 -13.03 11.22 2.63
N LEU A 28 -11.76 11.61 2.56
CA LEU A 28 -10.72 10.80 1.91
C LEU A 28 -10.64 9.40 2.52
N SER A 29 -10.70 9.29 3.84
CA SER A 29 -10.68 8.01 4.54
C SER A 29 -11.89 7.14 4.16
N GLN A 30 -13.08 7.72 4.08
CA GLN A 30 -14.29 7.00 3.71
C GLN A 30 -14.27 6.58 2.24
N GLU A 31 -13.93 7.49 1.32
CA GLU A 31 -13.91 7.21 -0.12
C GLU A 31 -12.83 6.19 -0.48
N SER A 32 -11.62 6.35 0.05
CA SER A 32 -10.50 5.44 -0.26
C SER A 32 -10.76 4.00 0.17
N THR A 33 -11.49 3.80 1.27
CA THR A 33 -11.77 2.46 1.81
C THR A 33 -13.07 1.83 1.30
N LYS A 34 -13.89 2.55 0.51
CA LYS A 34 -15.08 1.96 -0.14
C LYS A 34 -14.68 0.78 -1.02
N LYS A 35 -15.58 -0.23 -1.08
CA LYS A 35 -15.44 -1.33 -2.03
C LYS A 35 -15.48 -0.78 -3.45
N GLY A 36 -14.44 -1.09 -4.22
CA GLY A 36 -14.33 -0.88 -5.65
C GLY A 36 -14.02 -2.22 -6.34
N LEU A 37 -13.01 -2.23 -7.18
CA LEU A 37 -12.41 -3.46 -7.71
C LEU A 37 -11.74 -4.24 -6.58
N LEU A 38 -11.02 -3.54 -5.71
CA LEU A 38 -10.50 -4.11 -4.47
C LEU A 38 -11.61 -4.20 -3.42
N SER A 39 -11.68 -5.34 -2.74
CA SER A 39 -12.57 -5.50 -1.59
C SER A 39 -12.11 -4.59 -0.43
N ARG A 40 -13.08 -4.20 0.43
CA ARG A 40 -12.74 -3.44 1.64
C ARG A 40 -11.71 -4.15 2.52
N GLN A 41 -11.76 -5.48 2.62
CA GLN A 41 -10.76 -6.26 3.36
C GLN A 41 -9.35 -6.08 2.78
N GLN A 42 -9.19 -6.15 1.44
CA GLN A 42 -7.90 -5.93 0.80
C GLN A 42 -7.38 -4.52 1.07
N LYS A 43 -8.24 -3.51 0.94
CA LYS A 43 -7.89 -2.11 1.24
C LYS A 43 -7.44 -1.92 2.68
N GLU A 44 -8.13 -2.50 3.65
CA GLU A 44 -7.74 -2.45 5.07
C GLU A 44 -6.38 -3.13 5.33
N LEU A 45 -6.12 -4.26 4.66
CA LEU A 45 -4.84 -4.95 4.78
C LEU A 45 -3.68 -4.18 4.12
N ILE A 46 -3.92 -3.52 2.97
CA ILE A 46 -2.93 -2.65 2.32
C ILE A 46 -2.63 -1.45 3.23
N THR A 47 -3.67 -0.81 3.76
CA THR A 47 -3.51 0.33 4.68
C THR A 47 -2.82 -0.08 5.99
N LEU A 48 -3.06 -1.31 6.48
CA LEU A 48 -2.28 -1.87 7.59
C LEU A 48 -0.79 -1.97 7.26
N GLY A 49 -0.45 -2.40 6.04
CA GLY A 49 0.94 -2.42 5.57
C GLY A 49 1.59 -1.03 5.60
N LEU A 50 0.88 -0.02 5.12
CA LEU A 50 1.29 1.38 5.18
C LEU A 50 1.42 1.88 6.62
N ALA A 51 0.46 1.56 7.48
CA ALA A 51 0.47 1.95 8.88
C ALA A 51 1.67 1.36 9.64
N LEU A 52 2.00 0.10 9.36
CA LEU A 52 3.18 -0.57 9.91
C LEU A 52 4.47 0.07 9.39
N PHE A 53 4.53 0.37 8.09
CA PHE A 53 5.69 1.03 7.48
C PHE A 53 5.94 2.43 8.08
N LYS A 54 4.87 3.21 8.26
CA LYS A 54 4.91 4.56 8.86
C LYS A 54 5.05 4.52 10.39
N ASN A 55 5.03 3.34 11.02
CA ASN A 55 5.06 3.17 12.48
C ASN A 55 3.95 3.97 13.21
N CYS A 56 2.77 4.07 12.59
CA CYS A 56 1.62 4.76 13.17
C CYS A 56 0.83 3.81 14.07
N HIS A 57 1.14 3.75 15.36
CA HIS A 57 0.51 2.82 16.31
C HIS A 57 -1.02 2.86 16.30
N ARG A 58 -1.60 4.07 16.19
CA ARG A 58 -3.06 4.22 16.11
C ARG A 58 -3.62 3.63 14.81
N CYS A 59 -3.00 3.95 13.67
CA CYS A 59 -3.44 3.43 12.37
C CYS A 59 -3.31 1.89 12.36
N ILE A 60 -2.23 1.33 12.91
CA ILE A 60 -2.04 -0.12 13.06
C ILE A 60 -3.21 -0.73 13.84
N SER A 61 -3.58 -0.14 14.98
CA SER A 61 -4.69 -0.64 15.81
C SER A 61 -6.01 -0.61 15.05
N ILE A 62 -6.33 0.51 14.37
CA ILE A 62 -7.57 0.68 13.61
C ILE A 62 -7.65 -0.34 12.47
N HIS A 63 -6.64 -0.36 11.59
CA HIS A 63 -6.67 -1.18 10.38
C HIS A 63 -6.52 -2.67 10.67
N SER A 64 -5.80 -3.07 11.74
CA SER A 64 -5.79 -4.46 12.21
C SER A 64 -7.16 -4.91 12.69
N HIS A 65 -7.85 -4.06 13.47
CA HIS A 65 -9.19 -4.35 13.98
C HIS A 65 -10.19 -4.46 12.82
N GLU A 66 -10.20 -3.49 11.90
CA GLU A 66 -11.11 -3.50 10.75
C GLU A 66 -10.84 -4.68 9.81
N ALA A 67 -9.59 -5.00 9.50
CA ALA A 67 -9.23 -6.17 8.71
C ALA A 67 -9.77 -7.46 9.36
N THR A 68 -9.60 -7.61 10.68
CA THR A 68 -10.10 -8.77 11.42
C THR A 68 -11.63 -8.81 11.42
N ARG A 69 -12.31 -7.66 11.60
CA ARG A 69 -13.78 -7.55 11.53
C ARG A 69 -14.29 -7.97 10.15
N LEU A 70 -13.52 -7.69 9.10
CA LEU A 70 -13.80 -8.08 7.71
C LEU A 70 -13.32 -9.51 7.38
N LYS A 71 -13.02 -10.32 8.40
CA LYS A 71 -12.64 -11.75 8.27
C LYS A 71 -11.26 -11.96 7.62
N ALA A 72 -10.33 -11.02 7.76
CA ALA A 72 -8.95 -11.28 7.43
C ALA A 72 -8.40 -12.42 8.30
N THR A 73 -7.69 -13.34 7.67
CA THR A 73 -7.07 -14.48 8.35
C THR A 73 -5.71 -14.10 8.95
N ASP A 74 -5.27 -14.83 9.97
CA ASP A 74 -3.91 -14.67 10.53
C ASP A 74 -2.82 -14.85 9.47
N LEU A 75 -3.06 -15.68 8.47
CA LEU A 75 -2.17 -15.86 7.33
C LEU A 75 -2.04 -14.58 6.50
N GLN A 76 -3.14 -13.87 6.22
CA GLN A 76 -3.12 -12.61 5.49
C GLN A 76 -2.42 -11.51 6.30
N LEU A 77 -2.71 -11.40 7.59
CA LEU A 77 -2.01 -10.48 8.50
C LEU A 77 -0.51 -10.79 8.57
N GLY A 78 -0.16 -12.08 8.60
CA GLY A 78 1.24 -12.55 8.55
C GLY A 78 1.94 -12.17 7.24
N HIS A 79 1.23 -12.22 6.10
CA HIS A 79 1.77 -11.80 4.81
C HIS A 79 2.09 -10.30 4.78
N VAL A 80 1.22 -9.44 5.32
CA VAL A 80 1.49 -7.99 5.43
C VAL A 80 2.81 -7.72 6.16
N LYS A 81 3.01 -8.39 7.32
CA LYS A 81 4.23 -8.23 8.11
C LYS A 81 5.49 -8.72 7.38
N LYS A 82 5.38 -9.82 6.64
CA LYS A 82 6.50 -10.35 5.84
C LYS A 82 6.85 -9.46 4.66
N VAL A 83 5.85 -8.92 3.95
CA VAL A 83 6.09 -7.92 2.90
C VAL A 83 6.82 -6.72 3.48
N LEU A 84 6.35 -6.19 4.61
CA LEU A 84 7.03 -5.08 5.28
C LEU A 84 8.50 -5.38 5.60
N PHE A 85 8.80 -6.59 6.07
CA PHE A 85 10.18 -7.01 6.34
C PHE A 85 11.05 -6.91 5.09
N PHE A 86 10.60 -7.46 3.96
CA PHE A 86 11.30 -7.36 2.68
C PHE A 86 11.45 -5.91 2.21
N MET A 87 10.38 -5.13 2.30
CA MET A 87 10.41 -3.73 1.86
C MET A 87 11.36 -2.86 2.69
N ASN A 88 11.54 -3.16 3.99
CA ASN A 88 12.53 -2.50 4.84
C ASN A 88 13.96 -2.96 4.56
N ALA A 89 14.16 -4.18 4.10
CA ALA A 89 15.46 -4.73 3.75
C ALA A 89 15.92 -4.38 2.32
N THR A 90 15.20 -3.53 1.60
CA THR A 90 15.58 -3.10 0.26
C THR A 90 16.93 -2.41 0.26
N PRO A 91 17.88 -2.83 -0.59
CA PRO A 91 19.16 -2.16 -0.74
C PRO A 91 19.00 -0.70 -1.19
N HIS A 92 19.85 0.17 -0.67
CA HIS A 92 19.89 1.58 -1.06
C HIS A 92 20.82 1.79 -2.26
N GLY A 93 20.39 2.64 -3.19
CA GLY A 93 21.20 3.05 -4.34
C GLY A 93 21.44 1.95 -5.37
N GLU A 94 22.50 2.10 -6.15
CA GLU A 94 23.02 1.07 -7.06
C GLU A 94 23.91 0.12 -6.24
N SER A 95 23.40 -1.08 -5.98
CA SER A 95 24.06 -2.08 -5.16
C SER A 95 23.93 -3.45 -5.82
N ASP A 96 25.00 -4.23 -5.81
CA ASP A 96 25.01 -5.62 -6.28
C ASP A 96 23.98 -6.46 -5.49
N LEU A 97 23.61 -6.02 -4.28
CA LEU A 97 22.60 -6.66 -3.46
C LEU A 97 21.17 -6.52 -4.02
N TRP A 98 20.95 -5.63 -5.01
CA TRP A 98 19.63 -5.47 -5.61
C TRP A 98 19.13 -6.74 -6.30
N GLU A 99 20.00 -7.38 -7.07
CA GLU A 99 19.64 -8.63 -7.77
C GLU A 99 19.33 -9.75 -6.79
N ASP A 100 20.14 -9.91 -5.76
CA ASP A 100 19.92 -10.90 -4.69
C ASP A 100 18.63 -10.63 -3.93
N TRP A 101 18.33 -9.36 -3.68
CA TRP A 101 17.06 -8.96 -3.05
C TRP A 101 15.86 -9.28 -3.95
N VAL A 102 15.94 -8.99 -5.25
CA VAL A 102 14.89 -9.32 -6.24
C VAL A 102 14.65 -10.82 -6.31
N LEU A 103 15.71 -11.62 -6.35
CA LEU A 103 15.57 -13.09 -6.34
C LEU A 103 14.89 -13.58 -5.07
N SER A 104 15.31 -13.09 -3.90
CA SER A 104 14.72 -13.44 -2.61
C SER A 104 13.26 -13.00 -2.52
N TRP A 105 12.92 -11.82 -3.06
CA TRP A 105 11.53 -11.38 -3.16
C TRP A 105 10.70 -12.31 -4.03
N LYS A 106 11.19 -12.66 -5.23
CA LYS A 106 10.49 -13.55 -6.17
C LYS A 106 10.24 -14.92 -5.56
N GLU A 107 11.22 -15.47 -4.86
CA GLU A 107 11.06 -16.73 -4.13
C GLU A 107 9.99 -16.62 -3.04
N TYR A 108 10.04 -15.58 -2.23
CA TYR A 108 9.05 -15.33 -1.18
C TYR A 108 7.65 -15.07 -1.74
N SER A 109 7.54 -14.23 -2.78
CA SER A 109 6.25 -13.83 -3.35
C SER A 109 5.59 -14.96 -4.15
N TYR A 110 6.39 -15.95 -4.60
CA TYR A 110 5.86 -17.10 -5.32
C TYR A 110 4.76 -17.80 -4.53
N SER A 111 3.68 -18.12 -5.21
CA SER A 111 2.58 -18.92 -4.69
C SER A 111 1.86 -19.59 -5.86
N LYS A 112 1.43 -20.86 -5.67
CA LYS A 112 0.52 -21.51 -6.62
C LYS A 112 -0.88 -20.89 -6.60
N VAL A 113 -1.19 -20.09 -5.60
CA VAL A 113 -2.46 -19.37 -5.45
C VAL A 113 -2.22 -17.91 -5.86
N ASN A 114 -2.71 -17.52 -7.04
CA ASN A 114 -2.48 -16.19 -7.61
C ASN A 114 -2.93 -15.06 -6.69
N GLU A 115 -4.07 -15.20 -6.03
CA GLU A 115 -4.60 -14.17 -5.12
C GLU A 115 -3.64 -13.82 -3.99
N ARG A 116 -2.82 -14.78 -3.52
CA ARG A 116 -1.79 -14.52 -2.51
C ARG A 116 -0.64 -13.70 -3.07
N ARG A 117 -0.26 -13.98 -4.33
CA ARG A 117 0.80 -13.24 -5.01
C ARG A 117 0.33 -11.84 -5.35
N GLN A 118 -0.86 -11.70 -5.96
CA GLN A 118 -1.50 -10.42 -6.23
C GLN A 118 -1.52 -9.53 -4.98
N PHE A 119 -1.98 -10.08 -3.86
CA PHE A 119 -2.05 -9.35 -2.60
C PHE A 119 -0.68 -8.86 -2.10
N ARG A 120 0.36 -9.71 -2.17
CA ARG A 120 1.72 -9.33 -1.75
C ARG A 120 2.29 -8.20 -2.60
N GLU A 121 2.12 -8.29 -3.92
CA GLU A 121 2.56 -7.26 -4.85
C GLU A 121 1.83 -5.93 -4.61
N MET A 122 0.52 -5.95 -4.37
CA MET A 122 -0.24 -4.73 -4.07
C MET A 122 0.22 -4.03 -2.79
N VAL A 123 0.51 -4.79 -1.72
CA VAL A 123 1.08 -4.22 -0.49
C VAL A 123 2.48 -3.66 -0.74
N ALA A 124 3.29 -4.36 -1.55
CA ALA A 124 4.63 -3.91 -1.92
C ALA A 124 4.60 -2.64 -2.78
N ILE A 125 3.68 -2.53 -3.76
CA ILE A 125 3.45 -1.31 -4.55
C ILE A 125 3.13 -0.14 -3.62
N ALA A 126 2.17 -0.31 -2.70
CA ALA A 126 1.79 0.75 -1.77
C ALA A 126 2.98 1.28 -0.97
N ILE A 127 3.82 0.39 -0.44
CA ILE A 127 5.02 0.77 0.31
C ILE A 127 6.07 1.41 -0.61
N SER A 128 6.23 0.92 -1.84
CA SER A 128 7.17 1.48 -2.83
C SER A 128 6.82 2.91 -3.21
N ILE A 129 5.52 3.24 -3.31
CA ILE A 129 5.03 4.60 -3.56
C ILE A 129 5.45 5.52 -2.39
N VAL A 130 5.22 5.11 -1.14
CA VAL A 130 5.63 5.88 0.04
C VAL A 130 7.15 6.08 0.10
N LYS A 131 7.92 5.05 -0.29
CA LYS A 131 9.39 5.13 -0.38
C LYS A 131 9.88 5.98 -1.54
N GLN A 132 9.01 6.31 -2.50
CA GLN A 132 9.37 6.96 -3.77
C GLN A 132 10.50 6.22 -4.50
N HIS A 133 10.46 4.88 -4.46
CA HIS A 133 11.52 4.02 -4.97
C HIS A 133 11.13 3.45 -6.34
N GLU A 134 11.53 4.14 -7.40
CA GLU A 134 11.13 3.86 -8.79
C GLU A 134 11.38 2.41 -9.21
N LYS A 135 12.59 1.85 -8.95
CA LYS A 135 12.90 0.45 -9.28
C LYS A 135 11.95 -0.56 -8.59
N GLN A 136 11.52 -0.27 -7.36
CA GLN A 136 10.54 -1.12 -6.66
C GLN A 136 9.14 -0.95 -7.25
N ILE A 137 8.72 0.28 -7.56
CA ILE A 137 7.44 0.53 -8.21
C ILE A 137 7.38 -0.26 -9.53
N GLU A 138 8.40 -0.17 -10.37
CA GLU A 138 8.49 -0.90 -11.64
C GLU A 138 8.46 -2.41 -11.44
N LEU A 139 9.27 -2.95 -10.52
CA LEU A 139 9.31 -4.38 -10.23
C LEU A 139 7.94 -4.90 -9.79
N HIS A 140 7.37 -4.29 -8.75
CA HIS A 140 6.14 -4.80 -8.15
C HIS A 140 4.91 -4.57 -9.04
N LEU A 141 4.88 -3.48 -9.82
CA LEU A 141 3.85 -3.24 -10.82
C LEU A 141 3.88 -4.32 -11.90
N ASN A 142 5.07 -4.61 -12.46
CA ASN A 142 5.24 -5.64 -13.48
C ASN A 142 4.83 -7.03 -12.97
N GLU A 143 5.24 -7.39 -11.74
CA GLU A 143 4.88 -8.66 -11.12
C GLU A 143 3.37 -8.74 -10.82
N ALA A 144 2.73 -7.65 -10.40
CA ALA A 144 1.29 -7.60 -10.16
C ALA A 144 0.49 -7.79 -11.47
N LEU A 145 0.86 -7.05 -12.53
CA LEU A 145 0.24 -7.18 -13.86
C LEU A 145 0.44 -8.60 -14.43
N ALA A 146 1.62 -9.20 -14.25
CA ALA A 146 1.93 -10.54 -14.72
C ALA A 146 1.06 -11.63 -14.06
N VAL A 147 0.56 -11.38 -12.84
CA VAL A 147 -0.34 -12.31 -12.13
C VAL A 147 -1.82 -11.92 -12.22
N GLY A 148 -2.16 -10.96 -13.10
CA GLY A 148 -3.51 -10.60 -13.44
C GLY A 148 -4.17 -9.54 -12.55
N VAL A 149 -3.38 -8.74 -11.83
CA VAL A 149 -3.88 -7.49 -11.24
C VAL A 149 -4.07 -6.47 -12.38
N SER A 150 -5.19 -5.77 -12.42
CA SER A 150 -5.41 -4.73 -13.41
C SER A 150 -4.77 -3.42 -13.01
N ILE A 151 -4.54 -2.53 -13.97
CA ILE A 151 -3.99 -1.20 -13.69
C ILE A 151 -4.98 -0.38 -12.84
N GLU A 152 -6.27 -0.56 -13.04
CA GLU A 152 -7.32 0.11 -12.27
C GLU A 152 -7.29 -0.33 -10.80
N GLU A 153 -7.05 -1.63 -10.52
CA GLU A 153 -6.86 -2.12 -9.15
C GLU A 153 -5.62 -1.50 -8.49
N ILE A 154 -4.53 -1.33 -9.27
CA ILE A 154 -3.31 -0.64 -8.80
C ILE A 154 -3.62 0.82 -8.48
N PHE A 155 -4.38 1.52 -9.32
CA PHE A 155 -4.78 2.90 -9.06
C PHE A 155 -5.73 3.07 -7.87
N GLU A 156 -6.50 2.04 -7.50
CA GLU A 156 -7.28 2.04 -6.24
C GLU A 156 -6.40 2.04 -4.98
N ILE A 157 -5.10 1.72 -5.10
CA ILE A 157 -4.14 1.82 -3.99
C ILE A 157 -3.74 3.28 -3.73
N VAL A 158 -3.68 4.13 -4.76
CA VAL A 158 -3.18 5.50 -4.66
C VAL A 158 -3.92 6.33 -3.59
N PRO A 159 -5.27 6.34 -3.52
CA PRO A 159 -5.98 7.06 -2.44
C PRO A 159 -5.65 6.55 -1.03
N LEU A 160 -5.37 5.25 -0.87
CA LEU A 160 -4.95 4.68 0.42
C LEU A 160 -3.57 5.21 0.83
N VAL A 161 -2.66 5.30 -0.14
CA VAL A 161 -1.33 5.88 0.08
C VAL A 161 -1.45 7.36 0.40
N MET A 162 -2.29 8.12 -0.32
CA MET A 162 -2.54 9.54 -0.05
C MET A 162 -3.07 9.77 1.36
N LEU A 163 -3.95 8.90 1.85
CA LEU A 163 -4.46 8.96 3.22
C LEU A 163 -3.34 8.83 4.26
N MET A 164 -2.31 8.04 3.96
CA MET A 164 -1.23 7.70 4.91
C MET A 164 0.05 8.53 4.74
N ASP A 165 0.31 9.06 3.55
CA ASP A 165 1.55 9.79 3.21
C ASP A 165 1.31 11.22 2.69
N GLY A 166 0.08 11.53 2.27
CA GLY A 166 -0.30 12.86 1.81
C GLY A 166 0.16 13.18 0.38
N ALA A 167 0.44 14.47 0.14
CA ALA A 167 0.75 15.02 -1.17
C ALA A 167 1.95 14.37 -1.91
N PRO A 168 3.03 13.89 -1.25
CA PRO A 168 4.12 13.19 -1.93
C PRO A 168 3.66 12.03 -2.82
N THR A 169 2.55 11.37 -2.48
CA THR A 169 1.95 10.30 -3.29
C THR A 169 1.63 10.76 -4.72
N LEU A 170 1.19 12.01 -4.90
CA LEU A 170 0.81 12.54 -6.22
C LEU A 170 2.01 12.58 -7.17
N SER A 171 3.22 12.80 -6.67
CA SER A 171 4.44 12.80 -7.47
C SER A 171 4.80 11.42 -8.05
N GLN A 172 4.21 10.35 -7.53
CA GLN A 172 4.44 8.98 -7.99
C GLN A 172 3.45 8.52 -9.07
N ILE A 173 2.38 9.27 -9.33
CA ILE A 173 1.42 8.95 -10.41
C ILE A 173 2.10 8.89 -11.79
N PRO A 174 2.95 9.87 -12.19
CA PRO A 174 3.68 9.77 -13.45
C PRO A 174 4.60 8.54 -13.53
N VAL A 175 5.23 8.15 -12.41
CA VAL A 175 6.08 6.95 -12.35
C VAL A 175 5.26 5.69 -12.59
N LEU A 176 4.10 5.55 -11.93
CA LEU A 176 3.19 4.42 -12.14
C LEU A 176 2.73 4.32 -13.59
N LEU A 177 2.34 5.44 -14.20
CA LEU A 177 1.92 5.48 -15.61
C LEU A 177 3.04 5.09 -16.55
N SER A 178 4.25 5.66 -16.38
CA SER A 178 5.41 5.33 -17.19
C SER A 178 5.82 3.85 -17.08
N CYS A 179 5.75 3.27 -15.88
CA CYS A 179 6.01 1.84 -15.70
C CYS A 179 4.95 0.97 -16.40
N TYR A 180 3.69 1.38 -16.35
CA TYR A 180 2.61 0.67 -17.04
C TYR A 180 2.76 0.74 -18.57
N GLU A 181 3.05 1.90 -19.13
CA GLU A 181 3.30 2.08 -20.56
C GLU A 181 4.46 1.19 -21.04
N LYS A 182 5.58 1.21 -20.33
CA LYS A 182 6.72 0.31 -20.64
C LYS A 182 6.33 -1.17 -20.60
N TYR A 183 5.51 -1.58 -19.64
CA TYR A 183 5.06 -2.96 -19.53
C TYR A 183 4.19 -3.38 -20.72
N THR A 184 3.29 -2.52 -21.18
CA THR A 184 2.40 -2.79 -22.33
C THR A 184 3.19 -2.84 -23.63
N ASP A 185 4.08 -1.88 -23.88
CA ASP A 185 4.93 -1.82 -25.07
C ASP A 185 5.82 -3.07 -25.21
N ASN A 186 6.40 -3.54 -24.11
CA ASN A 186 7.22 -4.77 -24.11
C ASN A 186 6.42 -6.02 -24.44
N ARG A 187 5.12 -6.07 -24.15
CA ARG A 187 4.25 -7.20 -24.45
C ARG A 187 3.72 -7.19 -25.89
N GLU A 188 3.53 -6.02 -26.47
CA GLU A 188 3.11 -5.89 -27.88
C GLU A 188 4.24 -6.24 -28.84
N ASN A 189 5.51 -6.10 -28.40
CA ASN A 189 6.70 -6.38 -29.19
C ASN A 189 7.30 -7.79 -28.96
N SER A 190 6.67 -8.64 -28.15
CA SER A 190 7.11 -10.01 -27.82
C SER A 190 6.21 -11.07 -28.42
#